data_3529f7fd0dcf27afb967df5a037cb10f
#
_entry.id   3529f7fd0dcf27afb967df5a037cb10f
#
_cell.length_a   1.000
_cell.length_b   1.000
_cell.length_c   1.000
_cell.angle_alpha   90.00
_cell.angle_beta   90.00
_cell.angle_gamma   90.00
#
_symmetry.space_group_name_H-M   'P 1'
#
loop_
_entity.id
_entity.type
_entity.pdbx_description
1 polymer ?
#
loop_
_entity_poly.entity_id
_entity_poly.type
_entity_poly.pdbx_seq_one_letter_code
_entity_poly.pdbx_strand_id
1 'polypeptide(L)'
;MNSSSETTEPISGGLQANISGNLLESFVENLLIRKAYTEFPNHRDQVFANRGTVGGRQYAKQVPCGKSIYETDRKCDFLVINSDKFPDGLIVECKWQQSAGSVDEKYPFTVLNILKIGVPTVILLDGGGYKPMAMKWLKDQVGMNRSLIG
;
A
#
# COMPACT_ATOMS: atom_id res chain seq x y z
N MET A 1 12.69 -7.46 48.76
CA MET A 1 12.15 -7.87 47.47
C MET A 1 11.54 -6.64 46.82
N ASN A 2 12.25 -6.01 45.94
CA ASN A 2 11.76 -4.88 45.14
C ASN A 2 11.13 -5.45 43.87
N SER A 3 9.81 -5.50 43.79
CA SER A 3 9.11 -5.68 42.53
C SER A 3 9.01 -4.32 41.86
N SER A 4 9.94 -4.00 40.99
CA SER A 4 9.79 -2.91 40.04
C SER A 4 8.73 -3.29 39.05
N SER A 5 7.51 -2.77 39.23
CA SER A 5 6.49 -2.78 38.19
C SER A 5 6.96 -1.82 37.10
N GLU A 6 7.48 -2.37 36.01
CA GLU A 6 7.65 -1.62 34.77
C GLU A 6 6.25 -1.25 34.28
N THR A 7 5.85 -0.01 34.55
CA THR A 7 4.70 0.60 33.87
C THR A 7 5.15 0.93 32.46
N THR A 8 4.86 0.04 31.52
CA THR A 8 4.98 0.38 30.10
C THR A 8 3.95 1.46 29.79
N GLU A 9 4.43 2.68 29.54
CA GLU A 9 3.55 3.73 29.05
C GLU A 9 2.92 3.30 27.69
N PRO A 10 1.64 3.59 27.46
CA PRO A 10 1.01 3.27 26.20
C PRO A 10 1.66 4.05 25.07
N ILE A 11 2.16 3.35 24.04
CA ILE A 11 2.70 3.95 22.84
C ILE A 11 1.61 4.83 22.20
N SER A 12 1.97 6.05 21.79
CA SER A 12 1.01 6.95 21.14
C SER A 12 0.41 6.27 19.88
N GLY A 13 -0.87 6.51 19.63
CA GLY A 13 -1.57 5.89 18.49
C GLY A 13 -0.89 6.11 17.15
N GLY A 14 -0.28 7.27 16.94
CA GLY A 14 0.48 7.58 15.72
C GLY A 14 1.73 6.71 15.57
N LEU A 15 2.49 6.50 16.65
CA LEU A 15 3.68 5.65 16.63
C LEU A 15 3.29 4.18 16.38
N GLN A 16 2.23 3.70 17.00
CA GLN A 16 1.74 2.35 16.79
C GLN A 16 1.26 2.12 15.36
N ALA A 17 0.58 3.09 14.74
CA ALA A 17 0.16 3.02 13.35
C ALA A 17 1.36 2.94 12.39
N ASN A 18 2.44 3.69 12.65
CA ASN A 18 3.66 3.63 11.85
C ASN A 18 4.37 2.27 11.98
N ILE A 19 4.49 1.74 13.19
CA ILE A 19 5.08 0.41 13.43
C ILE A 19 4.28 -0.67 12.72
N SER A 20 2.96 -0.65 12.82
CA SER A 20 2.08 -1.64 12.21
C SER A 20 2.04 -1.53 10.68
N GLY A 21 2.09 -0.33 10.13
CA GLY A 21 2.23 -0.10 8.70
C GLY A 21 3.55 -0.66 8.17
N ASN A 22 4.65 -0.46 8.87
CA ASN A 22 5.95 -1.02 8.52
C ASN A 22 5.98 -2.55 8.60
N LEU A 23 5.28 -3.16 9.58
CA LEU A 23 5.13 -4.61 9.68
C LEU A 23 4.34 -5.18 8.50
N LEU A 24 3.28 -4.49 8.06
CA LEU A 24 2.51 -4.90 6.90
C LEU A 24 3.34 -4.81 5.61
N GLU A 25 4.11 -3.75 5.43
CA GLU A 25 5.03 -3.63 4.30
C GLU A 25 6.12 -4.71 4.33
N SER A 26 6.68 -5.01 5.49
CA SER A 26 7.66 -6.11 5.64
C SER A 26 7.07 -7.46 5.29
N PHE A 27 5.82 -7.71 5.66
CA PHE A 27 5.10 -8.92 5.30
C PHE A 27 4.96 -9.06 3.77
N VAL A 28 4.57 -7.97 3.10
CA VAL A 28 4.45 -7.94 1.63
C VAL A 28 5.81 -8.20 0.97
N GLU A 29 6.86 -7.54 1.42
CA GLU A 29 8.21 -7.73 0.87
C GLU A 29 8.69 -9.17 1.03
N ASN A 30 8.52 -9.77 2.20
CA ASN A 30 8.88 -11.16 2.44
C ASN A 30 8.09 -12.13 1.55
N LEU A 31 6.82 -11.83 1.28
CA LEU A 31 6.01 -12.62 0.36
C LEU A 31 6.54 -12.52 -1.08
N LEU A 32 6.89 -11.32 -1.52
CA LEU A 32 7.47 -11.10 -2.86
C LEU A 32 8.79 -11.86 -3.02
N ILE A 33 9.67 -11.78 -2.03
CA ILE A 33 10.94 -12.51 -2.04
C ILE A 33 10.70 -14.02 -2.14
N ARG A 34 9.77 -14.56 -1.36
CA ARG A 34 9.40 -15.98 -1.43
C ARG A 34 8.83 -16.40 -2.78
N LYS A 35 8.21 -15.48 -3.50
CA LYS A 35 7.68 -15.70 -4.85
C LYS A 35 8.70 -15.42 -5.95
N ALA A 36 9.98 -15.32 -5.59
CA ALA A 36 11.10 -15.09 -6.50
C ALA A 36 11.08 -13.73 -7.20
N TYR A 37 10.52 -12.72 -6.58
CA TYR A 37 10.69 -11.33 -7.01
C TYR A 37 11.99 -10.78 -6.45
N THR A 38 12.70 -10.01 -7.26
CA THR A 38 13.92 -9.31 -6.87
C THR A 38 13.66 -7.81 -6.78
N GLU A 39 14.29 -7.14 -5.82
CA GLU A 39 14.18 -5.71 -5.68
C GLU A 39 14.88 -5.00 -6.84
N PHE A 40 14.24 -4.01 -7.42
CA PHE A 40 14.80 -3.21 -8.50
C PHE A 40 16.02 -2.44 -8.00
N PRO A 41 17.20 -2.60 -8.63
CA PRO A 41 18.46 -2.19 -8.00
C PRO A 41 18.70 -0.69 -7.95
N ASN A 42 18.13 0.11 -8.87
CA ASN A 42 18.49 1.52 -9.01
C ASN A 42 17.33 2.41 -9.49
N HIS A 43 17.42 3.71 -9.16
CA HIS A 43 16.59 4.78 -9.74
C HIS A 43 15.08 4.64 -9.56
N ARG A 44 14.62 4.64 -8.31
CA ARG A 44 13.19 4.61 -7.96
C ARG A 44 12.35 5.61 -8.75
N ASP A 45 12.90 6.77 -9.06
CA ASP A 45 12.20 7.85 -9.75
C ASP A 45 11.83 7.50 -11.20
N GLN A 46 12.54 6.58 -11.81
CA GLN A 46 12.33 6.18 -13.21
C GLN A 46 11.60 4.85 -13.36
N VAL A 47 11.50 4.06 -12.29
CA VAL A 47 10.91 2.70 -12.34
C VAL A 47 9.47 2.75 -12.81
N PHE A 48 8.69 3.68 -12.29
CA PHE A 48 7.27 3.80 -12.64
C PHE A 48 7.08 4.15 -14.13
N ALA A 49 7.83 5.11 -14.64
CA ALA A 49 7.75 5.51 -16.05
C ALA A 49 8.17 4.38 -17.01
N ASN A 50 9.14 3.56 -16.61
CA ASN A 50 9.70 2.48 -17.41
C ASN A 50 9.14 1.09 -17.08
N ARG A 51 8.08 1.01 -16.29
CA ARG A 51 7.53 -0.26 -15.79
C ARG A 51 7.19 -1.27 -16.88
N GLY A 52 6.74 -0.82 -18.04
CA GLY A 52 6.40 -1.71 -19.16
C GLY A 52 7.61 -2.30 -19.89
N THR A 53 8.82 -1.83 -19.61
CA THR A 53 10.06 -2.31 -20.25
C THR A 53 10.87 -3.25 -19.36
N VAL A 54 10.44 -3.45 -18.12
CA VAL A 54 11.11 -4.31 -17.15
C VAL A 54 10.67 -5.76 -17.35
N GLY A 55 11.65 -6.66 -17.55
CA GLY A 55 11.39 -8.09 -17.68
C GLY A 55 11.40 -8.83 -16.36
N GLY A 56 10.81 -10.05 -16.36
CA GLY A 56 10.87 -10.97 -15.23
C GLY A 56 9.96 -10.57 -14.06
N ARG A 57 10.43 -10.84 -12.85
CA ARG A 57 9.74 -10.57 -11.59
C ARG A 57 10.56 -9.61 -10.74
N GLN A 58 10.12 -8.37 -10.64
CA GLN A 58 10.81 -7.34 -9.88
C GLN A 58 9.81 -6.52 -9.05
N TYR A 59 10.30 -5.89 -8.00
CA TYR A 59 9.52 -4.95 -7.19
C TYR A 59 10.38 -3.76 -6.76
N ALA A 60 9.73 -2.65 -6.46
CA ALA A 60 10.36 -1.50 -5.85
C ALA A 60 9.45 -0.95 -4.75
N LYS A 61 10.05 -0.33 -3.74
CA LYS A 61 9.34 0.25 -2.59
C LYS A 61 9.34 1.76 -2.64
N GLN A 62 8.27 2.37 -2.14
CA GLN A 62 8.14 3.83 -2.02
C GLN A 62 8.45 4.54 -3.35
N VAL A 63 7.77 4.11 -4.38
CA VAL A 63 8.01 4.55 -5.75
C VAL A 63 7.20 5.80 -6.07
N PRO A 64 7.83 6.88 -6.57
CA PRO A 64 7.08 7.99 -7.16
C PRO A 64 6.21 7.49 -8.31
N CYS A 65 4.90 7.79 -8.26
CA CYS A 65 3.92 7.24 -9.19
C CYS A 65 2.96 8.31 -9.73
N GLY A 66 3.46 9.49 -10.02
CA GLY A 66 2.67 10.57 -10.60
C GLY A 66 2.03 11.48 -9.58
N LYS A 67 0.91 12.07 -9.96
CA LYS A 67 0.20 13.09 -9.17
C LYS A 67 -1.11 12.58 -8.61
N SER A 68 -1.49 13.10 -7.45
CA SER A 68 -2.83 12.94 -6.89
C SER A 68 -3.87 13.74 -7.68
N ILE A 69 -5.14 13.60 -7.32
CA ILE A 69 -6.22 14.45 -7.86
C ILE A 69 -6.04 15.94 -7.51
N TYR A 70 -5.21 16.25 -6.52
CA TYR A 70 -4.85 17.63 -6.13
C TYR A 70 -3.49 18.07 -6.70
N GLU A 71 -2.98 17.36 -7.72
CA GLU A 71 -1.69 17.66 -8.37
C GLU A 71 -0.48 17.62 -7.43
N THR A 72 -0.58 16.95 -6.29
CA THR A 72 0.54 16.69 -5.37
C THR A 72 1.27 15.41 -5.74
N ASP A 73 2.57 15.36 -5.48
CA ASP A 73 3.38 14.17 -5.72
C ASP A 73 2.89 12.98 -4.91
N ARG A 74 2.80 11.83 -5.54
CA ARG A 74 2.43 10.56 -4.92
C ARG A 74 3.56 9.55 -4.97
N LYS A 75 3.61 8.74 -3.91
CA LYS A 75 4.39 7.51 -3.86
C LYS A 75 3.45 6.34 -3.61
N CYS A 76 3.70 5.22 -4.26
CA CYS A 76 3.07 3.95 -3.90
C CYS A 76 3.99 3.14 -2.98
N ASP A 77 3.39 2.33 -2.11
CA ASP A 77 4.17 1.51 -1.17
C ASP A 77 5.01 0.47 -1.90
N PHE A 78 4.40 -0.22 -2.87
CA PHE A 78 5.08 -1.17 -3.75
C PHE A 78 4.64 -0.98 -5.20
N LEU A 79 5.59 -1.06 -6.11
CA LEU A 79 5.36 -1.34 -7.51
C LEU A 79 5.90 -2.74 -7.81
N VAL A 80 5.04 -3.62 -8.27
CA VAL A 80 5.38 -5.01 -8.58
C VAL A 80 5.25 -5.21 -10.08
N ILE A 81 6.28 -5.80 -10.68
CA ILE A 81 6.33 -6.07 -12.11
C ILE A 81 6.47 -7.56 -12.34
N ASN A 82 5.61 -8.08 -13.20
CA ASN A 82 5.68 -9.46 -13.67
C ASN A 82 5.34 -9.42 -15.16
N SER A 83 6.32 -9.71 -15.99
CA SER A 83 6.18 -9.60 -17.44
C SER A 83 5.09 -10.50 -18.03
N ASP A 84 4.70 -11.56 -17.34
CA ASP A 84 3.67 -12.50 -17.79
C ASP A 84 2.28 -12.14 -17.27
N LYS A 85 2.18 -11.73 -15.99
CA LYS A 85 0.89 -11.57 -15.31
C LYS A 85 0.37 -10.12 -15.30
N PHE A 86 1.26 -9.16 -15.08
CA PHE A 86 0.94 -7.73 -15.06
C PHE A 86 2.11 -6.92 -15.64
N PRO A 87 2.23 -6.95 -16.96
CA PRO A 87 3.38 -6.34 -17.66
C PRO A 87 3.46 -4.81 -17.48
N ASP A 88 2.33 -4.15 -17.23
CA ASP A 88 2.27 -2.70 -17.00
C ASP A 88 2.40 -2.32 -15.51
N GLY A 89 2.68 -3.30 -14.65
CA GLY A 89 2.85 -3.12 -13.23
C GLY A 89 1.58 -3.35 -12.43
N LEU A 90 1.79 -3.64 -11.15
CA LEU A 90 0.77 -3.76 -10.11
C LEU A 90 1.20 -2.91 -8.93
N ILE A 91 0.38 -1.97 -8.50
CA ILE A 91 0.61 -1.19 -7.29
C ILE A 91 0.03 -1.94 -6.10
N VAL A 92 0.78 -1.99 -5.00
CA VAL A 92 0.28 -2.48 -3.71
C VAL A 92 0.35 -1.33 -2.71
N GLU A 93 -0.79 -1.00 -2.14
CA GLU A 93 -0.94 0.00 -1.07
C GLU A 93 -1.26 -0.70 0.24
N CYS A 94 -0.49 -0.39 1.27
CA CYS A 94 -0.65 -0.95 2.60
C CYS A 94 -1.30 0.08 3.52
N LYS A 95 -2.43 -0.26 4.11
CA LYS A 95 -3.18 0.61 5.03
C LYS A 95 -3.38 -0.10 6.37
N TRP A 96 -2.97 0.57 7.43
CA TRP A 96 -3.22 0.14 8.80
C TRP A 96 -4.22 1.05 9.47
N GLN A 97 -5.23 0.47 10.12
CA GLN A 97 -6.22 1.22 10.89
C GLN A 97 -6.67 0.41 12.11
N GLN A 98 -6.32 0.86 13.30
CA GLN A 98 -6.70 0.19 14.55
C GLN A 98 -8.00 0.73 15.13
N SER A 99 -8.27 2.02 14.98
CA SER A 99 -9.47 2.70 15.49
C SER A 99 -10.21 3.41 14.37
N ALA A 100 -11.53 3.55 14.51
CA ALA A 100 -12.35 4.33 13.58
C ALA A 100 -11.88 5.79 13.54
N GLY A 101 -11.83 6.39 12.35
CA GLY A 101 -11.43 7.79 12.20
C GLY A 101 -10.96 8.18 10.83
N SER A 102 -9.88 8.96 10.77
CA SER A 102 -9.42 9.68 9.57
C SER A 102 -9.06 8.80 8.36
N VAL A 103 -8.77 7.52 8.54
CA VAL A 103 -8.44 6.61 7.41
C VAL A 103 -9.68 6.29 6.60
N ASP A 104 -10.84 6.09 7.22
CA ASP A 104 -12.10 5.84 6.52
C ASP A 104 -12.45 6.99 5.56
N GLU A 105 -12.21 8.22 5.97
CA GLU A 105 -12.46 9.42 5.19
C GLU A 105 -11.52 9.54 3.98
N LYS A 106 -10.37 8.89 4.02
CA LYS A 106 -9.39 8.90 2.93
C LYS A 106 -9.67 7.87 1.84
N TYR A 107 -10.56 6.91 2.05
CA TYR A 107 -10.84 5.89 1.05
C TYR A 107 -11.32 6.46 -0.30
N PRO A 108 -12.26 7.42 -0.35
CA PRO A 108 -12.63 8.05 -1.61
C PRO A 108 -11.46 8.73 -2.32
N PHE A 109 -10.63 9.45 -1.58
CA PHE A 109 -9.41 10.07 -2.11
C PHE A 109 -8.45 9.02 -2.68
N THR A 110 -8.24 7.93 -1.99
CA THR A 110 -7.39 6.80 -2.45
C THR A 110 -7.94 6.21 -3.75
N VAL A 111 -9.22 5.94 -3.82
CA VAL A 111 -9.87 5.38 -5.02
C VAL A 111 -9.74 6.33 -6.21
N LEU A 112 -10.02 7.61 -6.04
CA LEU A 112 -9.89 8.60 -7.11
C LEU A 112 -8.44 8.72 -7.62
N ASN A 113 -7.48 8.63 -6.74
CA ASN A 113 -6.06 8.62 -7.12
C ASN A 113 -5.67 7.36 -7.90
N ILE A 114 -6.18 6.20 -7.51
CA ILE A 114 -5.99 4.94 -8.23
C ILE A 114 -6.58 5.04 -9.64
N LEU A 115 -7.78 5.57 -9.77
CA LEU A 115 -8.42 5.76 -11.06
C LEU A 115 -7.66 6.73 -11.96
N LYS A 116 -7.12 7.81 -11.37
CA LYS A 116 -6.32 8.78 -12.12
C LYS A 116 -5.04 8.16 -12.69
N ILE A 117 -4.36 7.32 -11.93
CA ILE A 117 -3.14 6.65 -12.37
C ILE A 117 -3.44 5.55 -13.41
N GLY A 118 -4.55 4.85 -13.26
CA GLY A 118 -4.99 3.80 -14.18
C GLY A 118 -4.16 2.51 -14.15
N VAL A 119 -3.28 2.36 -13.17
CA VAL A 119 -2.51 1.12 -12.97
C VAL A 119 -3.28 0.21 -12.00
N PRO A 120 -3.38 -1.11 -12.27
CA PRO A 120 -4.00 -2.04 -11.34
C PRO A 120 -3.41 -1.91 -9.94
N THR A 121 -4.27 -1.79 -8.93
CA THR A 121 -3.86 -1.53 -7.55
C THR A 121 -4.57 -2.48 -6.59
N VAL A 122 -3.79 -3.11 -5.73
CA VAL A 122 -4.28 -3.88 -4.58
C VAL A 122 -4.16 -3.01 -3.34
N ILE A 123 -5.22 -2.93 -2.56
CA ILE A 123 -5.20 -2.29 -1.25
C ILE A 123 -5.21 -3.38 -0.19
N LEU A 124 -4.17 -3.44 0.62
CA LEU A 124 -4.09 -4.30 1.79
C LEU A 124 -4.50 -3.50 3.02
N LEU A 125 -5.51 -3.99 3.71
CA LEU A 125 -6.05 -3.37 4.91
C LEU A 125 -5.82 -4.29 6.10
N ASP A 126 -5.30 -3.74 7.18
CA ASP A 126 -5.12 -4.45 8.44
C ASP A 126 -5.44 -3.52 9.62
N GLY A 127 -5.55 -4.11 10.82
CA GLY A 127 -5.86 -3.41 12.06
C GLY A 127 -7.33 -3.45 12.49
N GLY A 128 -8.26 -3.68 11.59
CA GLY A 128 -9.69 -3.91 11.88
C GLY A 128 -10.48 -2.70 12.41
N GLY A 129 -9.89 -1.50 12.45
CA GLY A 129 -10.50 -0.29 13.01
C GLY A 129 -11.43 0.48 12.05
N TYR A 130 -11.64 -0.01 10.85
CA TYR A 130 -12.49 0.63 9.84
C TYR A 130 -13.98 0.48 10.17
N LYS A 131 -14.77 1.48 9.82
CA LYS A 131 -16.22 1.42 9.92
C LYS A 131 -16.77 0.40 8.91
N PRO A 132 -17.75 -0.45 9.29
CA PRO A 132 -18.33 -1.45 8.38
C PRO A 132 -18.83 -0.88 7.06
N MET A 133 -19.47 0.30 7.08
CA MET A 133 -19.99 0.94 5.87
C MET A 133 -18.89 1.53 5.00
N ALA A 134 -17.79 2.00 5.58
CA ALA A 134 -16.62 2.44 4.82
C ALA A 134 -15.97 1.26 4.09
N MET A 135 -15.83 0.14 4.76
CA MET A 135 -15.32 -1.09 4.16
C MET A 135 -16.24 -1.61 3.05
N LYS A 136 -17.56 -1.61 3.30
CA LYS A 136 -18.53 -1.99 2.27
C LYS A 136 -18.40 -1.10 1.04
N TRP A 137 -18.35 0.22 1.23
CA TRP A 137 -18.18 1.16 0.14
C TRP A 137 -16.92 0.87 -0.67
N LEU A 138 -15.79 0.65 0.01
CA LEU A 138 -14.51 0.36 -0.65
C LEU A 138 -14.56 -0.94 -1.46
N LYS A 139 -15.16 -1.99 -0.92
CA LYS A 139 -15.36 -3.26 -1.63
C LYS A 139 -16.26 -3.10 -2.87
N ASP A 140 -17.29 -2.27 -2.77
CA ASP A 140 -18.16 -1.99 -3.91
C ASP A 140 -17.39 -1.32 -5.06
N GLN A 141 -16.37 -0.49 -4.74
CA GLN A 141 -15.51 0.14 -5.75
C GLN A 141 -14.71 -0.88 -6.56
N VAL A 142 -14.26 -1.96 -5.95
CA VAL A 142 -13.54 -3.06 -6.64
C VAL A 142 -14.41 -3.66 -7.74
N GLY A 143 -15.68 -3.88 -7.48
CA GLY A 143 -16.63 -4.41 -8.50
C GLY A 143 -16.91 -3.45 -9.65
N MET A 144 -16.75 -2.15 -9.45
CA MET A 144 -17.05 -1.11 -10.43
C MET A 144 -15.85 -0.69 -11.28
N ASN A 145 -14.63 -0.91 -10.80
CA ASN A 145 -13.42 -0.35 -11.41
C ASN A 145 -12.37 -1.43 -11.68
N ARG A 146 -11.94 -1.54 -12.93
CA ARG A 146 -10.93 -2.52 -13.33
C ARG A 146 -9.55 -2.28 -12.75
N SER A 147 -9.24 -1.05 -12.33
CA SER A 147 -7.96 -0.69 -11.71
C SER A 147 -7.90 -1.02 -10.22
N LEU A 148 -9.00 -1.48 -9.62
CA LEU A 148 -9.06 -1.88 -8.22
C LEU A 148 -9.15 -3.39 -8.10
N ILE A 149 -8.26 -3.97 -7.31
CA ILE A 149 -8.21 -5.39 -7.01
C ILE A 149 -8.29 -5.55 -5.49
N GLY A 150 -9.29 -6.28 -5.04
CA GLY A 150 -9.54 -6.54 -3.63
C GLY A 150 -8.96 -7.86 -3.15
#